data_0f6269c35fbadff41d4b9c2e2bc2f011
#
_entry.id   0f6269c35fbadff41d4b9c2e2bc2f011
#
_cell.length_a   1.000
_cell.length_b   1.000
_cell.length_c   1.000
_cell.angle_alpha   90.00
_cell.angle_beta   90.00
_cell.angle_gamma   90.00
#
_symmetry.space_group_name_H-M   'P 1'
#
loop_
_entity.id
_entity.type
_entity.pdbx_description
1 polymer ?
#
loop_
_entity_poly.entity_id
_entity_poly.type
_entity_poly.pdbx_seq_one_letter_code
_entity_poly.pdbx_strand_id
1 'polypeptide(L)' 'MYSINKSKVEDELKKLAMDYIKATNAKDLTLAKTIMNNMEELKKLTNA' A
#
# COMPACT_ATOMS: atom_id res chain seq x y z
N MET A 1 24.44 -7.31 4.25
CA MET A 1 23.16 -8.01 4.30
C MET A 1 22.01 -7.03 4.18
N TYR A 2 21.08 -7.30 3.31
CA TYR A 2 19.93 -6.43 3.10
C TYR A 2 18.80 -6.80 4.04
N SER A 3 18.24 -5.82 4.72
CA SER A 3 17.08 -6.05 5.58
C SER A 3 16.04 -4.97 5.33
N ILE A 4 14.78 -5.38 5.29
CA ILE A 4 13.68 -4.47 5.08
C ILE A 4 13.30 -3.83 6.42
N ASN A 5 13.21 -2.51 6.44
CA ASN A 5 12.77 -1.80 7.61
C ASN A 5 11.25 -1.89 7.72
N LYS A 6 10.78 -2.68 8.67
CA LYS A 6 9.35 -2.92 8.87
C LYS A 6 8.58 -1.62 9.13
N SER A 7 9.18 -0.72 9.88
CA SER A 7 8.55 0.56 10.20
C SER A 7 8.31 1.38 8.93
N LYS A 8 9.26 1.36 8.01
CA LYS A 8 9.13 2.06 6.73
C LYS A 8 8.01 1.49 5.89
N VAL A 9 7.91 0.16 5.87
CA VAL A 9 6.85 -0.51 5.11
C VAL A 9 5.48 -0.16 5.68
N GLU A 10 5.37 -0.13 7.01
CA GLU A 10 4.12 0.24 7.66
C GLU A 10 3.70 1.67 7.31
N ASP A 11 4.67 2.60 7.26
CA ASP A 11 4.38 3.97 6.88
C ASP A 11 3.88 4.05 5.44
N GLU A 12 4.48 3.29 4.54
CA GLU A 12 4.03 3.24 3.15
C GLU A 12 2.61 2.67 3.04
N LEU A 13 2.32 1.63 3.83
CA LEU A 13 0.98 1.06 3.85
C LEU A 13 -0.05 2.07 4.32
N LYS A 14 0.29 2.87 5.32
CA LYS A 14 -0.61 3.92 5.81
C LYS A 14 -0.89 4.95 4.73
N LYS A 15 0.14 5.38 4.01
CA LYS A 15 -0.03 6.33 2.91
C LYS A 15 -0.91 5.77 1.81
N LEU A 16 -0.66 4.51 1.44
CA LEU A 16 -1.46 3.85 0.41
C LEU A 16 -2.92 3.69 0.86
N ALA A 17 -3.14 3.40 2.14
CA ALA A 17 -4.49 3.29 2.67
C ALA A 17 -5.24 4.61 2.56
N MET A 18 -4.57 5.72 2.86
CA MET A 18 -5.19 7.04 2.72
C MET A 18 -5.49 7.36 1.26
N ASP A 19 -4.56 7.03 0.37
CA ASP A 19 -4.76 7.22 -1.06
C ASP A 19 -5.91 6.37 -1.57
N TYR A 20 -6.03 5.14 -1.05
CA TYR A 20 -7.12 4.26 -1.42
C TYR A 20 -8.47 4.89 -1.06
N ILE A 21 -8.57 5.45 0.15
CA ILE A 21 -9.80 6.10 0.59
C ILE A 21 -10.13 7.28 -0.32
N LYS A 22 -9.13 8.09 -0.67
CA LYS A 22 -9.33 9.22 -1.57
C LYS A 22 -9.80 8.76 -2.95
N ALA A 23 -9.20 7.69 -3.45
CA ALA A 23 -9.57 7.14 -4.76
C ALA A 23 -11.00 6.64 -4.75
N THR A 24 -11.41 5.92 -3.70
CA THR A 24 -12.78 5.41 -3.61
C THR A 24 -13.79 6.55 -3.46
N ASN A 25 -13.44 7.58 -2.70
CA ASN A 25 -14.31 8.74 -2.56
C ASN A 25 -14.49 9.49 -3.88
N ALA A 26 -13.45 9.51 -4.71
CA ALA A 26 -13.51 10.11 -6.04
C ALA A 26 -14.10 9.17 -7.09
N LYS A 27 -14.47 7.97 -6.67
CA LYS A 27 -15.00 6.91 -7.56
C LYS A 27 -14.01 6.51 -8.64
N ASP A 28 -12.73 6.67 -8.35
CA ASP A 28 -11.66 6.26 -9.25
C ASP A 28 -11.28 4.82 -8.94
N LEU A 29 -12.07 3.89 -9.47
CA LEU A 29 -11.91 2.48 -9.16
C LEU A 29 -10.62 1.89 -9.72
N THR A 30 -10.17 2.42 -10.85
CA THR A 30 -8.91 1.98 -11.46
C THR A 30 -7.73 2.30 -10.54
N LEU A 31 -7.69 3.52 -10.04
CA LEU A 31 -6.65 3.94 -9.12
C LEU A 31 -6.72 3.16 -7.80
N ALA A 32 -7.93 2.98 -7.28
CA ALA A 32 -8.13 2.22 -6.05
C ALA A 32 -7.59 0.80 -6.18
N LYS A 33 -7.84 0.18 -7.32
CA LYS A 33 -7.37 -1.18 -7.58
C LYS A 33 -5.86 -1.24 -7.66
N THR A 34 -5.25 -0.26 -8.31
CA THR A 34 -3.79 -0.16 -8.40
C THR A 34 -3.17 -0.01 -7.02
N ILE A 35 -3.76 0.83 -6.18
CA ILE A 35 -3.28 1.04 -4.81
C ILE A 35 -3.39 -0.24 -4.01
N MET A 36 -4.50 -0.94 -4.14
CA MET A 36 -4.69 -2.22 -3.45
C MET A 36 -3.62 -3.23 -3.83
N ASN A 37 -3.29 -3.32 -5.12
CA ASN A 37 -2.24 -4.21 -5.58
C ASN A 37 -0.89 -3.85 -4.97
N ASN A 38 -0.59 -2.56 -4.88
CA ASN A 38 0.64 -2.09 -4.27
C ASN A 38 0.70 -2.46 -2.79
N MET A 39 -0.43 -2.35 -2.09
CA MET A 39 -0.49 -2.73 -0.68
C MET A 39 -0.23 -4.22 -0.50
N GLU A 40 -0.76 -5.05 -1.36
CA GLU A 40 -0.52 -6.49 -1.31
C GLU A 40 0.95 -6.82 -1.54
N GLU A 41 1.60 -6.14 -2.48
CA GLU A 41 3.02 -6.33 -2.74
C GLU A 41 3.86 -6.01 -1.51
N LEU A 42 3.55 -4.91 -0.84
CA LEU A 42 4.25 -4.52 0.38
C LEU A 42 4.04 -5.55 1.49
N LYS A 43 2.84 -6.08 1.61
CA LYS A 43 2.54 -7.10 2.61
C LYS A 43 3.37 -8.36 2.37
N LYS A 44 3.53 -8.75 1.12
CA LYS A 44 4.34 -9.92 0.78
C LYS A 44 5.79 -9.74 1.20
N LEU A 45 6.31 -8.54 1.05
CA LEU A 45 7.68 -8.24 1.46
C LEU A 45 7.87 -8.40 2.97
N THR A 46 6.86 -8.06 3.76
CA THR A 46 6.98 -8.17 5.22
C THR A 46 6.69 -9.57 5.72
N ASN A 47 5.98 -10.38 4.95
CA ASN A 47 5.63 -11.74 5.34
C ASN A 47 6.57 -12.80 4.79
N ALA A 48 7.56 -12.37 4.04
CA ALA A 48 8.51 -13.28 3.43
C ALA A 48 9.48 -13.94 4.43
#